data_ff3fe50af5adb5488981907469e9222d
#
_entry.id   ff3fe50af5adb5488981907469e9222d
#
_cell.length_a   1.000
_cell.length_b   1.000
_cell.length_c   1.000
_cell.angle_alpha   90.00
_cell.angle_beta   90.00
_cell.angle_gamma   90.00
#
_symmetry.space_group_name_H-M   'P 1'
#
loop_
_entity.id
_entity.type
_entity.pdbx_description
1 polymer ?
#
loop_
_entity_poly.entity_id
_entity_poly.type
_entity_poly.pdbx_seq_one_letter_code
_entity_poly.pdbx_strand_id
1 'polypeptide(L)' 'MKITYDKRADALNVSIRPGTVAKTVEVAPEVFLDIDKKGRTLNLEILGAREKVGVKNFNTVSVGNRLVKLTALA' A
#
# COMPACT_ATOMS: atom_id res chain seq x y z
N MET A 1 2.26 11.46 -0.78
CA MET A 1 1.85 10.06 -0.51
C MET A 1 0.40 10.05 -0.05
N LYS A 2 -0.39 9.15 -0.59
CA LYS A 2 -1.80 9.04 -0.25
C LYS A 2 -2.12 7.59 0.09
N ILE A 3 -2.83 7.37 1.19
CA ILE A 3 -3.24 6.03 1.62
C ILE A 3 -4.76 5.98 1.60
N THR A 4 -5.31 4.94 0.95
CA THR A 4 -6.74 4.68 0.90
C THR A 4 -7.01 3.25 1.30
N TYR A 5 -8.15 3.02 1.93
CA TYR A 5 -8.58 1.68 2.32
C TYR A 5 -9.98 1.42 1.80
N ASP A 6 -10.14 0.32 1.06
CA ASP A 6 -11.43 -0.16 0.58
C ASP A 6 -11.92 -1.26 1.51
N LYS A 7 -12.95 -0.97 2.29
CA LYS A 7 -13.52 -1.91 3.25
C LYS A 7 -14.12 -3.15 2.59
N ARG A 8 -14.70 -2.99 1.42
CA ARG A 8 -15.34 -4.10 0.71
C ARG A 8 -14.34 -5.11 0.20
N ALA A 9 -13.25 -4.62 -0.35
CA ALA A 9 -12.19 -5.45 -0.89
C ALA A 9 -11.16 -5.83 0.17
N ASP A 10 -11.21 -5.20 1.34
CA ASP A 10 -10.18 -5.30 2.37
C ASP A 10 -8.81 -5.03 1.75
N ALA A 11 -8.73 -3.97 0.95
CA ALA A 11 -7.55 -3.59 0.19
C ALA A 11 -7.02 -2.24 0.64
N LEU A 12 -5.77 -2.22 1.05
CA LEU A 12 -5.05 -1.01 1.40
C LEU A 12 -4.20 -0.57 0.21
N ASN A 13 -4.32 0.68 -0.18
CA ASN A 13 -3.58 1.23 -1.30
C ASN A 13 -2.76 2.42 -0.87
N VAL A 14 -1.46 2.38 -1.15
CA VAL A 14 -0.52 3.45 -0.81
C VAL A 14 0.06 4.01 -2.10
N SER A 15 -0.39 5.21 -2.47
CA SER A 15 0.14 5.93 -3.64
C SER A 15 1.37 6.72 -3.22
N ILE A 16 2.53 6.36 -3.74
CA ILE A 16 3.81 6.94 -3.34
C ILE A 16 4.20 8.10 -4.23
N ARG A 17 4.03 7.94 -5.54
CA ARG A 17 4.27 9.00 -6.52
C ARG A 17 3.43 8.78 -7.78
N PRO A 18 3.11 9.85 -8.51
CA PRO A 18 2.45 9.69 -9.81
C PRO A 18 3.43 9.13 -10.84
N GLY A 19 2.88 8.50 -11.87
CA GLY A 19 3.67 7.95 -12.96
C GLY A 19 2.92 6.87 -13.69
N THR A 20 3.58 6.30 -14.70
CA THR A 20 3.02 5.23 -15.51
C THR A 20 3.60 3.89 -15.07
N VAL A 21 2.72 2.96 -14.73
CA VAL A 21 3.13 1.63 -14.31
C VAL A 21 3.76 0.87 -15.47
N ALA A 22 5.01 0.47 -15.31
CA ALA A 22 5.70 -0.38 -16.29
C ALA A 22 5.51 -1.85 -15.92
N LYS A 23 5.51 -2.17 -14.62
CA LYS A 23 5.25 -3.54 -14.18
C LYS A 23 4.76 -3.56 -12.72
N THR A 24 4.02 -4.61 -12.40
CA THR A 24 3.55 -4.91 -11.05
C THR A 24 4.23 -6.17 -10.56
N VAL A 25 4.80 -6.11 -9.36
CA VAL A 25 5.53 -7.22 -8.75
C VAL A 25 4.82 -7.65 -7.47
N GLU A 26 4.57 -8.93 -7.32
CA GLU A 26 4.09 -9.47 -6.05
C GLU A 26 5.31 -9.67 -5.13
N VAL A 27 5.46 -8.79 -4.14
CA VAL A 27 6.62 -8.80 -3.24
C VAL A 27 6.44 -9.69 -2.02
N ALA A 28 5.21 -10.05 -1.72
CA ALA A 28 4.81 -11.00 -0.68
C ALA A 28 3.39 -11.48 -1.03
N PRO A 29 2.87 -12.56 -0.43
CA PRO A 29 1.52 -13.02 -0.73
C PRO A 29 0.50 -11.87 -0.58
N GLU A 30 -0.20 -11.58 -1.67
CA GLU A 30 -1.22 -10.52 -1.76
C GLU A 30 -0.70 -9.10 -1.51
N VAL A 31 0.62 -8.89 -1.67
CA VAL A 31 1.24 -7.56 -1.58
C VAL A 31 1.89 -7.24 -2.91
N PHE A 32 1.37 -6.21 -3.58
CA PHE A 32 1.75 -5.84 -4.93
C PHE A 32 2.40 -4.46 -4.98
N LEU A 33 3.48 -4.37 -5.74
CA LEU A 33 4.23 -3.14 -5.91
C LEU A 33 4.23 -2.75 -7.37
N ASP A 34 3.73 -1.54 -7.67
CA ASP A 34 3.76 -0.97 -9.01
C ASP A 34 5.02 -0.14 -9.17
N ILE A 35 5.76 -0.40 -10.23
CA ILE A 35 6.99 0.33 -10.52
C ILE A 35 6.98 0.88 -11.95
N ASP A 36 7.70 1.97 -12.15
CA ASP A 36 7.85 2.59 -13.46
C ASP A 36 9.05 2.01 -14.24
N LYS A 37 9.30 2.54 -15.42
CA LYS A 37 10.41 2.09 -16.29
C LYS A 37 11.77 2.25 -15.64
N LYS A 38 11.91 3.19 -14.71
CA LYS A 38 13.18 3.46 -14.03
C LYS A 38 13.32 2.66 -12.73
N GLY A 39 12.34 1.80 -12.43
CA GLY A 39 12.34 1.01 -11.20
C GLY A 39 11.88 1.77 -9.96
N ARG A 40 11.28 2.95 -10.14
CA ARG A 40 10.77 3.73 -9.01
C ARG A 40 9.42 3.21 -8.56
N THR A 41 9.21 3.12 -7.26
CA THR A 41 7.95 2.68 -6.67
C THR A 41 6.88 3.74 -6.84
N LEU A 42 5.75 3.37 -7.44
CA LEU A 42 4.62 4.25 -7.65
C LEU A 42 3.52 3.99 -6.63
N ASN A 43 3.23 2.72 -6.37
CA ASN A 43 2.07 2.33 -5.60
C ASN A 43 2.29 0.98 -4.92
N LEU A 44 1.74 0.83 -3.72
CA LEU A 44 1.73 -0.42 -2.98
C LEU A 44 0.28 -0.80 -2.69
N GLU A 45 -0.11 -2.04 -3.01
CA GLU A 45 -1.44 -2.55 -2.70
C GLU A 45 -1.32 -3.78 -1.82
N ILE A 46 -2.09 -3.80 -0.73
CA ILE A 46 -2.13 -4.91 0.21
C ILE A 46 -3.55 -5.44 0.26
N LEU A 47 -3.75 -6.68 -0.20
CA LEU A 47 -5.02 -7.39 -0.10
C LEU A 47 -5.08 -8.14 1.22
N GLY A 48 -6.28 -8.33 1.78
CA GLY A 48 -6.43 -8.93 3.09
C GLY A 48 -5.77 -8.07 4.17
N ALA A 49 -5.91 -6.76 4.06
CA ALA A 49 -5.14 -5.82 4.86
C ALA A 49 -5.37 -5.97 6.36
N ARG A 50 -6.60 -6.31 6.79
CA ARG A 50 -6.90 -6.49 8.21
C ARG A 50 -6.08 -7.57 8.86
N GLU A 51 -5.93 -8.70 8.18
CA GLU A 51 -5.11 -9.81 8.71
C GLU A 51 -3.64 -9.46 8.73
N LYS A 52 -3.15 -8.82 7.66
CA LYS A 52 -1.71 -8.55 7.51
C LYS A 52 -1.22 -7.44 8.42
N VAL A 53 -2.05 -6.42 8.63
CA VAL A 53 -1.67 -5.26 9.45
C VAL A 53 -2.09 -5.47 10.90
N GLY A 54 -3.09 -6.32 11.15
CA GLY A 54 -3.67 -6.56 12.47
C GLY A 54 -4.62 -5.44 12.88
N VAL A 55 -5.66 -5.80 13.65
CA VAL A 55 -6.70 -4.84 14.06
C VAL A 55 -6.12 -3.71 14.92
N LYS A 56 -5.19 -4.04 15.80
CA LYS A 56 -4.56 -3.06 16.70
C LYS A 56 -3.68 -2.07 15.97
N ASN A 57 -3.08 -2.49 14.86
CA ASN A 57 -2.12 -1.69 14.10
C ASN A 57 -2.73 -1.16 12.81
N PHE A 58 -4.03 -1.33 12.63
CA PHE A 58 -4.70 -0.96 11.39
C PHE A 58 -4.62 0.54 11.08
N ASN A 59 -4.47 1.36 12.11
CA ASN A 59 -4.34 2.81 11.95
C ASN A 59 -2.94 3.24 11.49
N THR A 60 -1.99 2.32 11.48
CA THR A 60 -0.61 2.62 11.13
C THR A 60 -0.10 1.53 10.20
N VAL A 61 0.50 1.93 9.09
CA VAL A 61 1.09 0.99 8.14
C VAL A 61 2.55 1.37 7.91
N SER A 62 3.41 0.34 7.79
CA SER A 62 4.82 0.54 7.48
C SER A 62 5.01 0.55 5.97
N VAL A 63 5.58 1.63 5.46
CA VAL A 63 5.93 1.75 4.04
C VAL A 63 7.42 2.05 3.96
N GLY A 64 8.21 1.04 3.62
CA GLY A 64 9.67 1.14 3.72
C GLY A 64 10.08 1.40 5.16
N ASN A 65 10.77 2.51 5.41
CA ASN A 65 11.18 2.91 6.76
C ASN A 65 10.20 3.87 7.43
N ARG A 66 9.01 4.08 6.83
CA ARG A 66 8.03 5.03 7.34
C ARG A 66 6.84 4.31 7.96
N LEU A 67 6.37 4.85 9.08
CA LEU A 67 5.09 4.48 9.67
C LEU A 67 4.09 5.57 9.31
N VAL A 68 2.99 5.17 8.71
CA VAL A 68 1.95 6.10 8.26
C VAL A 68 0.66 5.79 9.00
N LYS A 69 0.09 6.79 9.64
CA LYS A 69 -1.19 6.65 10.34
C LYS A 69 -2.33 6.78 9.35
N LEU A 70 -3.16 5.74 9.24
CA LEU A 70 -4.31 5.74 8.35
C LEU A 70 -5.38 6.73 8.78
N THR A 71 -5.52 6.95 10.07
CA THR A 71 -6.50 7.90 10.62
C THR A 71 -6.24 9.34 10.20
N ALA A 72 -5.00 9.68 9.84
CA ALA A 72 -4.66 11.02 9.36
C ALA A 72 -5.25 11.32 7.96
N LEU A 73 -5.80 10.30 7.30
CA LEU A 73 -6.29 10.38 5.93
C LEU A 73 -7.81 10.26 5.84
N ALA A 74 -8.44 10.13 6.96
CA ALA A 74 -9.90 10.02 7.03
C ALA A 74 -10.58 11.36 6.70
#